data_8f750ed356f2903b7b1a4e1fe82ac6a4
#
_entry.id   8f750ed356f2903b7b1a4e1fe82ac6a4
#
_cell.length_a   1.000
_cell.length_b   1.000
_cell.length_c   1.000
_cell.angle_alpha   90.00
_cell.angle_beta   90.00
_cell.angle_gamma   90.00
#
_symmetry.space_group_name_H-M   'P 1'
#
loop_
_entity.id
_entity.type
_entity.pdbx_description
1 polymer ?
#
loop_
_entity_poly.entity_id
_entity_poly.type
_entity_poly.pdbx_seq_one_letter_code
_entity_poly.pdbx_strand_id
1 'polypeptide(L)'
;MQAKAIFFDLDGTLVHTAPEITDALNNALRQLGHTEVEQDLVQRWIGQGTQELLVQALAYSTAYSAQQVRASALLQHALPIFNHAYMRCCGSRSQPYAQVHQTLTVLRQRNCHLAVITNKEQRYTQPVLDAHALS
;
A
#
# COMPACT_ATOMS: atom_id res chain seq x y z
N MET A 1 8.61 -28.02 16.56
CA MET A 1 7.23 -27.55 16.76
C MET A 1 6.73 -26.90 15.50
N GLN A 2 5.57 -27.29 15.01
CA GLN A 2 4.96 -26.67 13.84
C GLN A 2 4.15 -25.47 14.25
N ALA A 3 4.29 -24.37 13.51
CA ALA A 3 3.40 -23.23 13.67
C ALA A 3 2.00 -23.62 13.21
N LYS A 4 0.97 -23.24 14.00
CA LYS A 4 -0.43 -23.49 13.66
C LYS A 4 -1.06 -22.35 12.87
N ALA A 5 -0.53 -21.16 13.00
CA ALA A 5 -1.00 -19.96 12.30
C ALA A 5 0.19 -19.09 11.92
N ILE A 6 0.14 -18.53 10.72
CA ILE A 6 1.16 -17.61 10.21
C ILE A 6 0.45 -16.38 9.69
N PHE A 7 0.93 -15.22 10.11
CA PHE A 7 0.40 -13.93 9.72
C PHE A 7 1.38 -13.25 8.76
N PHE A 8 0.88 -12.73 7.66
CA PHE A 8 1.67 -12.04 6.66
C PHE A 8 1.20 -10.61 6.53
N ASP A 9 2.13 -9.68 6.37
CA ASP A 9 1.82 -8.37 5.83
C ASP A 9 1.55 -8.51 4.33
N LEU A 10 0.95 -7.49 3.72
CA LEU A 10 0.60 -7.52 2.30
C LEU A 10 1.57 -6.72 1.46
N ASP A 11 1.52 -5.38 1.59
CA ASP A 11 2.33 -4.47 0.77
C ASP A 11 3.82 -4.65 1.06
N GLY A 12 4.58 -5.01 0.04
CA GLY A 12 6.02 -5.21 0.18
C GLY A 12 6.41 -6.55 0.81
N THR A 13 5.44 -7.41 1.12
CA THR A 13 5.68 -8.75 1.67
C THR A 13 5.14 -9.82 0.74
N LEU A 14 3.84 -9.88 0.55
CA LEU A 14 3.20 -10.83 -0.39
C LEU A 14 3.12 -10.26 -1.79
N VAL A 15 2.87 -8.98 -1.92
CA VAL A 15 2.61 -8.31 -3.20
C VAL A 15 3.45 -7.05 -3.31
N HIS A 16 4.06 -6.88 -4.47
CA HIS A 16 4.77 -5.65 -4.83
C HIS A 16 3.74 -4.64 -5.34
N THR A 17 3.22 -3.83 -4.43
CA THR A 17 2.16 -2.86 -4.71
C THR A 17 2.67 -1.45 -4.99
N ALA A 18 3.96 -1.21 -4.86
CA ALA A 18 4.55 0.11 -5.02
C ALA A 18 4.22 0.79 -6.35
N PRO A 19 4.17 0.10 -7.52
CA PRO A 19 3.83 0.77 -8.78
C PRO A 19 2.44 1.42 -8.76
N GLU A 20 1.42 0.71 -8.32
CA GLU A 20 0.05 1.24 -8.32
C GLU A 20 -0.17 2.29 -7.24
N ILE A 21 0.47 2.11 -6.07
CA ILE A 21 0.41 3.13 -5.00
C ILE A 21 1.09 4.41 -5.46
N THR A 22 2.23 4.30 -6.14
CA THR A 22 2.93 5.46 -6.71
C THR A 22 2.08 6.19 -7.73
N ASP A 23 1.40 5.47 -8.62
CA ASP A 23 0.52 6.08 -9.62
C ASP A 23 -0.60 6.88 -8.95
N ALA A 24 -1.26 6.31 -7.95
CA ALA A 24 -2.34 6.98 -7.25
C ALA A 24 -1.83 8.20 -6.46
N LEU A 25 -0.68 8.06 -5.83
CA LEU A 25 -0.06 9.15 -5.07
C LEU A 25 0.31 10.32 -5.99
N ASN A 26 0.96 10.03 -7.12
CA ASN A 26 1.37 11.05 -8.06
C ASN A 26 0.17 11.71 -8.74
N ASN A 27 -0.91 10.97 -8.95
CA ASN A 27 -2.17 11.56 -9.41
C ASN A 27 -2.66 12.62 -8.42
N ALA A 28 -2.65 12.32 -7.12
CA ALA A 28 -3.06 13.27 -6.09
C ALA A 28 -2.11 14.47 -6.01
N LEU A 29 -0.82 14.24 -6.02
CA LEU A 29 0.19 15.32 -5.99
C LEU A 29 0.03 16.25 -7.18
N ARG A 30 -0.13 15.70 -8.37
CA ARG A 30 -0.29 16.48 -9.60
C ARG A 30 -1.56 17.33 -9.56
N GLN A 31 -2.68 16.77 -9.13
CA GLN A 31 -3.94 17.52 -9.01
C GLN A 31 -3.85 18.66 -8.00
N LEU A 32 -3.00 18.53 -6.98
CA LEU A 32 -2.78 19.56 -5.97
C LEU A 32 -1.68 20.55 -6.36
N GLY A 33 -1.07 20.39 -7.54
CA GLY A 33 -0.02 21.27 -8.02
C GLY A 33 1.34 21.03 -7.37
N HIS A 34 1.57 19.83 -6.79
CA HIS A 34 2.84 19.47 -6.18
C HIS A 34 3.68 18.57 -7.07
N THR A 35 4.96 18.51 -6.79
CA THR A 35 5.92 17.69 -7.54
C THR A 35 5.65 16.21 -7.29
N GLU A 36 5.66 15.42 -8.36
CA GLU A 36 5.57 13.97 -8.30
C GLU A 36 6.80 13.37 -7.61
N VAL A 37 6.63 12.17 -7.07
CA VAL A 37 7.68 11.44 -6.37
C VAL A 37 7.99 10.13 -7.09
N GLU A 38 9.22 9.66 -6.93
CA GLU A 38 9.67 8.41 -7.52
C GLU A 38 9.23 7.21 -6.68
N GLN A 39 9.08 6.08 -7.35
CA GLN A 39 8.63 4.84 -6.72
C GLN A 39 9.55 4.39 -5.59
N ASP A 40 10.86 4.59 -5.71
CA ASP A 40 11.82 4.20 -4.69
C ASP A 40 11.54 4.89 -3.35
N LEU A 41 11.13 6.15 -3.38
CA LEU A 41 10.71 6.87 -2.18
C LEU A 41 9.41 6.33 -1.63
N VAL A 42 8.44 6.09 -2.49
CA VAL A 42 7.14 5.55 -2.10
C VAL A 42 7.30 4.20 -1.38
N GLN A 43 8.19 3.35 -1.88
CA GLN A 43 8.48 2.06 -1.24
C GLN A 43 8.93 2.22 0.21
N ARG A 44 9.69 3.26 0.52
CA ARG A 44 10.14 3.53 1.90
C ARG A 44 9.02 3.96 2.82
N TRP A 45 7.94 4.52 2.27
CA TRP A 45 6.81 5.05 3.03
C TRP A 45 5.65 4.06 3.14
N ILE A 46 5.70 2.96 2.39
CA ILE A 46 4.66 1.93 2.44
C ILE A 46 4.78 1.13 3.74
N GLY A 47 3.63 0.77 4.32
CA GLY A 47 3.56 -0.09 5.50
C GLY A 47 2.94 0.58 6.72
N GLN A 48 2.79 1.91 6.72
CA GLN A 48 2.23 2.67 7.85
C GLN A 48 0.79 3.14 7.59
N GLY A 49 0.18 2.71 6.50
CA GLY A 49 -1.17 3.12 6.11
C GLY A 49 -1.20 4.35 5.22
N THR A 50 -2.39 4.63 4.68
CA THR A 50 -2.60 5.69 3.68
C THR A 50 -2.29 7.09 4.22
N GLN A 51 -2.73 7.39 5.43
CA GLN A 51 -2.51 8.73 5.99
C GLN A 51 -1.02 9.02 6.13
N GLU A 52 -0.26 8.09 6.67
CA GLU A 52 1.18 8.29 6.85
C GLU A 52 1.91 8.40 5.51
N LEU A 53 1.50 7.60 4.53
CA LEU A 53 2.02 7.71 3.16
C LEU A 53 1.85 9.14 2.62
N LEU A 54 0.64 9.69 2.74
CA LEU A 54 0.35 11.03 2.27
C LEU A 54 1.10 12.11 3.05
N VAL A 55 1.23 11.94 4.36
CA VAL A 55 2.01 12.88 5.18
C VAL A 55 3.46 12.93 4.70
N GLN A 56 4.08 11.77 4.49
CA GLN A 56 5.47 11.72 4.02
C GLN A 56 5.63 12.31 2.61
N ALA A 57 4.71 11.99 1.72
CA ALA A 57 4.75 12.50 0.36
C ALA A 57 4.56 14.02 0.30
N LEU A 58 3.60 14.54 1.05
CA LEU A 58 3.34 15.98 1.10
C LEU A 58 4.50 16.73 1.75
N ALA A 59 5.09 16.19 2.81
CA ALA A 59 6.27 16.78 3.43
C ALA A 59 7.45 16.83 2.46
N TYR A 60 7.63 15.78 1.68
CA TYR A 60 8.70 15.72 0.67
C TYR A 60 8.46 16.71 -0.47
N SER A 61 7.21 16.82 -0.94
CA SER A 61 6.86 17.64 -2.12
C SER A 61 6.58 19.10 -1.81
N THR A 62 6.56 19.48 -0.54
CA THR A 62 6.32 20.85 -0.09
C THR A 62 7.47 21.31 0.80
N ALA A 63 7.41 22.56 1.25
CA ALA A 63 8.38 23.06 2.24
C ALA A 63 8.00 22.72 3.69
N TYR A 64 6.88 22.02 3.89
CA TYR A 64 6.39 21.71 5.24
C TYR A 64 7.05 20.45 5.80
N SER A 65 7.23 20.45 7.13
CA SER A 65 7.58 19.22 7.86
C SER A 65 6.38 18.28 7.93
N ALA A 66 6.61 17.01 8.28
CA ALA A 66 5.53 16.05 8.50
C ALA A 66 4.53 16.55 9.55
N GLN A 67 5.04 17.17 10.64
CA GLN A 67 4.18 17.73 11.68
C GLN A 67 3.30 18.85 11.16
N GLN A 68 3.87 19.72 10.33
CA GLN A 68 3.12 20.82 9.71
C GLN A 68 2.05 20.29 8.75
N VAL A 69 2.36 19.24 7.99
CA VAL A 69 1.38 18.60 7.10
C VAL A 69 0.21 18.03 7.91
N ARG A 70 0.49 17.34 9.01
CA ARG A 70 -0.55 16.78 9.88
C ARG A 70 -1.46 17.84 10.47
N ALA A 71 -0.94 19.02 10.75
CA ALA A 71 -1.69 20.14 11.31
C ALA A 71 -2.38 21.00 10.27
N SER A 72 -2.16 20.74 8.96
CA SER A 72 -2.68 21.55 7.87
C SER A 72 -3.88 20.91 7.21
N ALA A 73 -4.54 21.68 6.33
CA ALA A 73 -5.63 21.18 5.49
C ALA A 73 -5.13 20.33 4.30
N LEU A 74 -3.83 20.28 4.04
CA LEU A 74 -3.27 19.55 2.89
C LEU A 74 -3.64 18.08 2.92
N LEU A 75 -3.49 17.44 4.08
CA LEU A 75 -3.81 16.01 4.22
C LEU A 75 -5.28 15.75 3.93
N GLN A 76 -6.17 16.59 4.45
CA GLN A 76 -7.61 16.45 4.24
C GLN A 76 -8.00 16.63 2.77
N HIS A 77 -7.30 17.50 2.04
CA HIS A 77 -7.51 17.68 0.60
C HIS A 77 -6.95 16.53 -0.22
N ALA A 78 -5.81 15.99 0.17
CA ALA A 78 -5.13 14.92 -0.56
C ALA A 78 -5.83 13.56 -0.40
N LEU A 79 -6.38 13.27 0.78
CA LEU A 79 -6.99 11.97 1.08
C LEU A 79 -8.06 11.55 0.07
N PRO A 80 -9.11 12.36 -0.20
CA PRO A 80 -10.16 11.92 -1.14
C PRO A 80 -9.63 11.74 -2.56
N ILE A 81 -8.67 12.54 -2.98
CA ILE A 81 -8.08 12.43 -4.33
C ILE A 81 -7.30 11.13 -4.44
N PHE A 82 -6.45 10.84 -3.46
CA PHE A 82 -5.71 9.58 -3.42
C PHE A 82 -6.66 8.38 -3.37
N ASN A 83 -7.63 8.42 -2.48
CA ASN A 83 -8.58 7.32 -2.30
C ASN A 83 -9.32 7.02 -3.60
N HIS A 84 -9.79 8.05 -4.31
CA HIS A 84 -10.46 7.88 -5.59
C HIS A 84 -9.53 7.24 -6.62
N ALA A 85 -8.31 7.76 -6.74
CA ALA A 85 -7.33 7.24 -7.69
C ALA A 85 -6.94 5.80 -7.39
N TYR A 86 -6.70 5.49 -6.12
CA TYR A 86 -6.25 4.15 -5.74
C TYR A 86 -7.36 3.10 -5.86
N MET A 87 -8.60 3.45 -5.53
CA MET A 87 -9.74 2.53 -5.75
C MET A 87 -9.88 2.13 -7.22
N ARG A 88 -9.50 3.00 -8.14
CA ARG A 88 -9.59 2.72 -9.56
C ARG A 88 -8.47 1.82 -10.07
N CYS A 89 -7.37 1.71 -9.36
CA CYS A 89 -6.19 0.99 -9.86
C CYS A 89 -5.65 -0.09 -8.92
N CYS A 90 -6.14 -0.21 -7.69
CA CYS A 90 -5.60 -1.19 -6.76
C CYS A 90 -5.77 -2.62 -7.31
N GLY A 91 -4.68 -3.37 -7.31
CA GLY A 91 -4.62 -4.71 -7.89
C GLY A 91 -4.26 -4.75 -9.37
N SER A 92 -4.22 -3.62 -10.08
CA SER A 92 -4.04 -3.58 -11.55
C SER A 92 -2.58 -3.53 -11.99
N ARG A 93 -1.69 -2.98 -11.18
CA ARG A 93 -0.26 -2.83 -11.51
C ARG A 93 0.64 -3.32 -10.39
N SER A 94 0.19 -4.32 -9.67
CA SER A 94 0.96 -5.01 -8.64
C SER A 94 1.22 -6.44 -9.07
N GLN A 95 2.19 -7.09 -8.43
CA GLN A 95 2.53 -8.47 -8.68
C GLN A 95 2.86 -9.17 -7.37
N PRO A 96 2.41 -10.40 -7.14
CA PRO A 96 2.94 -11.20 -6.04
C PRO A 96 4.45 -11.37 -6.21
N TYR A 97 5.17 -11.36 -5.11
CA TYR A 97 6.60 -11.70 -5.18
C TYR A 97 6.79 -13.14 -5.63
N ALA A 98 7.96 -13.44 -6.19
CA ALA A 98 8.28 -14.78 -6.65
C ALA A 98 8.09 -15.79 -5.51
N GLN A 99 7.54 -16.96 -5.84
CA GLN A 99 7.33 -18.08 -4.93
C GLN A 99 6.28 -17.87 -3.82
N VAL A 100 5.57 -16.75 -3.80
CA VAL A 100 4.52 -16.51 -2.80
C VAL A 100 3.44 -17.61 -2.87
N HIS A 101 2.87 -17.84 -4.04
CA HIS A 101 1.83 -18.86 -4.20
C HIS A 101 2.32 -20.25 -3.83
N GLN A 102 3.53 -20.60 -4.25
CA GLN A 102 4.13 -21.88 -3.94
C GLN A 102 4.32 -22.06 -2.43
N THR A 103 4.85 -21.03 -1.76
CA THR A 103 5.06 -21.07 -0.32
C THR A 103 3.74 -21.20 0.45
N LEU A 104 2.73 -20.42 0.07
CA LEU A 104 1.42 -20.49 0.73
C LEU A 104 0.78 -21.86 0.55
N THR A 105 0.92 -22.46 -0.63
CA THR A 105 0.42 -23.80 -0.91
C THR A 105 1.08 -24.83 0.01
N VAL A 106 2.41 -24.78 0.13
CA VAL A 106 3.15 -25.70 1.02
C VAL A 106 2.71 -25.54 2.47
N LEU A 107 2.53 -24.31 2.94
CA LEU A 107 2.10 -24.07 4.31
C LEU A 107 0.69 -24.59 4.58
N ARG A 108 -0.23 -24.43 3.61
CA ARG A 108 -1.58 -25.02 3.72
C ARG A 108 -1.53 -26.54 3.78
N GLN A 109 -0.68 -27.17 2.97
CA GLN A 109 -0.50 -28.62 2.98
C GLN A 109 0.04 -29.11 4.33
N ARG A 110 0.71 -28.29 5.07
CA ARG A 110 1.19 -28.56 6.43
C ARG A 110 0.19 -28.18 7.51
N ASN A 111 -1.07 -27.94 7.14
CA ASN A 111 -2.16 -27.59 8.04
C ASN A 111 -1.92 -26.29 8.82
N CYS A 112 -1.17 -25.34 8.25
CA CYS A 112 -1.04 -24.01 8.81
C CYS A 112 -2.24 -23.15 8.39
N HIS A 113 -2.78 -22.44 9.36
CA HIS A 113 -3.75 -21.36 9.09
C HIS A 113 -3.01 -20.11 8.67
N LEU A 114 -3.44 -19.49 7.57
CA LEU A 114 -2.79 -18.32 7.01
C LEU A 114 -3.73 -17.13 7.09
N ALA A 115 -3.19 -15.98 7.47
CA ALA A 115 -3.94 -14.74 7.53
C ALA A 115 -3.06 -13.55 7.12
N VAL A 116 -3.70 -12.49 6.66
CA VAL A 116 -3.04 -11.22 6.35
C VAL A 116 -3.32 -10.26 7.48
N ILE A 117 -2.27 -9.66 8.02
CA ILE A 117 -2.34 -8.55 8.96
C ILE A 117 -1.63 -7.37 8.31
N THR A 118 -2.37 -6.30 8.04
CA THR A 118 -1.85 -5.16 7.28
C THR A 118 -2.44 -3.85 7.80
N ASN A 119 -1.66 -2.78 7.69
CA ASN A 119 -2.16 -1.42 7.92
C ASN A 119 -2.93 -0.86 6.72
N LYS A 120 -2.98 -1.61 5.62
CA LYS A 120 -3.76 -1.25 4.45
C LYS A 120 -5.26 -1.34 4.76
N GLU A 121 -6.01 -0.37 4.29
CA GLU A 121 -7.46 -0.35 4.51
C GLU A 121 -8.14 -1.54 3.82
N GLN A 122 -9.17 -2.08 4.44
CA GLN A 122 -9.89 -3.27 3.95
C GLN A 122 -10.39 -3.07 2.51
N ARG A 123 -10.89 -1.89 2.19
CA ARG A 123 -11.42 -1.57 0.86
C ARG A 123 -10.38 -1.70 -0.26
N TYR A 124 -9.10 -1.59 0.06
CA TYR A 124 -8.00 -1.78 -0.91
C TYR A 124 -7.40 -3.18 -0.81
N THR A 125 -7.39 -3.73 0.40
CA THR A 125 -6.79 -5.05 0.66
C THR A 125 -7.51 -6.14 -0.11
N GLN A 126 -8.83 -6.17 -0.04
CA GLN A 126 -9.60 -7.23 -0.70
C GLN A 126 -9.42 -7.23 -2.22
N PRO A 127 -9.52 -6.08 -2.92
CA PRO A 127 -9.25 -6.07 -4.36
C PRO A 127 -7.85 -6.54 -4.74
N VAL A 128 -6.83 -6.21 -3.96
CA VAL A 128 -5.46 -6.68 -4.23
C VAL A 128 -5.36 -8.20 -4.05
N LEU A 129 -5.93 -8.75 -2.98
CA LEU A 129 -5.94 -10.19 -2.75
C LEU A 129 -6.68 -10.92 -3.88
N ASP A 130 -7.83 -10.40 -4.28
CA ASP A 130 -8.65 -10.99 -5.34
C ASP A 130 -7.93 -10.95 -6.69
N ALA A 131 -7.27 -9.84 -7.01
CA ALA A 131 -6.55 -9.68 -8.27
C ALA A 131 -5.41 -10.69 -8.42
N HIS A 132 -4.85 -11.17 -7.33
CA HIS A 132 -3.69 -12.05 -7.32
C HIS A 132 -3.99 -13.46 -6.79
N ALA A 133 -5.27 -13.81 -6.67
CA ALA A 133 -5.71 -15.13 -6.20
C ALA A 133 -5.15 -15.49 -4.81
N LEU A 134 -5.15 -14.52 -3.90
CA LEU A 134 -4.66 -14.66 -2.53
C LEU A 134 -5.78 -14.62 -1.49
N SER A 135 -7.02 -14.43 -1.91
CA SER A 135 -8.16 -14.39 -1.00
C SER A 135 -8.64 -15.79 -0.58
#